data_c31865b186ad861bbf7de00a44207f49
#
_entry.id   c31865b186ad861bbf7de00a44207f49
#
_cell.length_a   1.000
_cell.length_b   1.000
_cell.length_c   1.000
_cell.angle_alpha   90.00
_cell.angle_beta   90.00
_cell.angle_gamma   90.00
#
_symmetry.space_group_name_H-M   'P 1'
#
loop_
_entity.id
_entity.type
_entity.pdbx_description
1 polymer ?
#
loop_
_entity_poly.entity_id
_entity_poly.type
_entity_poly.pdbx_seq_one_letter_code
_entity_poly.pdbx_strand_id
1 'polypeptide(L)'
;EYPSRKELPAFVKGMFQGQIEQLRNNPTLKRLYRWELSCNNDMIVKLREQREKVGIDLIKKVSELTGHPQKEIAVMASLLTASITYLVMLEDFCPVYNGIPLNENSGWEQINEGIEVFINKIFQNEH
;
A
#
# COMPACT_ATOMS: atom_id res chain seq x y z
N GLU A 1 16.36 -8.73 2.85
CA GLU A 1 16.37 -9.86 1.93
C GLU A 1 15.04 -9.99 1.21
N TYR A 2 15.07 -10.18 -0.11
CA TYR A 2 13.85 -10.28 -0.90
C TYR A 2 13.39 -11.73 -1.03
N PRO A 3 12.06 -11.95 -1.13
CA PRO A 3 11.51 -13.29 -1.26
C PRO A 3 11.81 -13.90 -2.64
N SER A 4 11.63 -15.21 -2.75
CA SER A 4 11.63 -15.89 -4.05
C SER A 4 10.32 -15.60 -4.79
N ARG A 5 10.29 -15.92 -6.09
CA ARG A 5 9.08 -15.74 -6.92
C ARG A 5 7.85 -16.42 -6.32
N LYS A 6 8.02 -17.63 -5.78
CA LYS A 6 6.92 -18.39 -5.19
C LYS A 6 6.35 -17.76 -3.92
N GLU A 7 7.21 -17.07 -3.17
CA GLU A 7 6.83 -16.41 -1.92
C GLU A 7 6.31 -15.00 -2.14
N LEU A 8 6.47 -14.47 -3.35
CA LEU A 8 6.21 -13.06 -3.66
C LEU A 8 4.76 -12.61 -3.36
N PRO A 9 3.72 -13.37 -3.74
CA PRO A 9 2.35 -12.94 -3.44
C PRO A 9 2.09 -12.75 -1.94
N ALA A 10 2.53 -13.69 -1.12
CA ALA A 10 2.38 -13.60 0.33
C ALA A 10 3.20 -12.44 0.91
N PHE A 11 4.39 -12.20 0.37
CA PHE A 11 5.25 -11.09 0.79
C PHE A 11 4.58 -9.73 0.49
N VAL A 12 4.06 -9.56 -0.72
CA VAL A 12 3.40 -8.31 -1.14
C VAL A 12 2.12 -8.07 -0.32
N LYS A 13 1.32 -9.11 -0.13
CA LYS A 13 0.14 -9.06 0.73
C LYS A 13 0.51 -8.59 2.14
N GLY A 14 1.55 -9.20 2.72
CA GLY A 14 2.02 -8.84 4.06
C GLY A 14 2.47 -7.38 4.16
N MET A 15 3.11 -6.85 3.12
CA MET A 15 3.51 -5.46 3.06
C MET A 15 2.30 -4.51 3.15
N PHE A 16 1.27 -4.75 2.36
CA PHE A 16 0.09 -3.89 2.34
C PHE A 16 -0.74 -4.01 3.61
N GLN A 17 -0.90 -5.23 4.13
CA GLN A 17 -1.59 -5.44 5.42
C GLN A 17 -0.82 -4.79 6.57
N GLY A 18 0.50 -4.88 6.55
CA GLY A 18 1.37 -4.21 7.51
C GLY A 18 1.27 -2.69 7.44
N GLN A 19 1.16 -2.14 6.25
CA GLN A 19 0.96 -0.69 6.05
C GLN A 19 -0.35 -0.22 6.70
N ILE A 20 -1.43 -0.97 6.49
CA ILE A 20 -2.73 -0.66 7.10
C ILE A 20 -2.60 -0.65 8.64
N GLU A 21 -2.05 -1.71 9.20
CA GLU A 21 -1.93 -1.86 10.64
C GLU A 21 -1.05 -0.76 11.25
N GLN A 22 0.10 -0.50 10.64
CA GLN A 22 1.02 0.52 11.10
C GLN A 22 0.38 1.90 11.09
N LEU A 23 -0.30 2.28 10.01
CA LEU A 23 -0.95 3.58 9.88
C LEU A 23 -2.12 3.73 10.86
N ARG A 24 -2.98 2.72 10.95
CA ARG A 24 -4.15 2.79 11.83
C ARG A 24 -3.77 2.91 13.29
N ASN A 25 -2.68 2.28 13.70
CA ASN A 25 -2.24 2.25 15.09
C ASN A 25 -1.29 3.40 15.46
N ASN A 26 -1.02 4.32 14.52
CA ASN A 26 -0.09 5.42 14.75
C ASN A 26 -0.71 6.78 14.38
N PRO A 27 -1.39 7.44 15.34
CA PRO A 27 -2.01 8.75 15.08
C PRO A 27 -1.02 9.83 14.63
N THR A 28 0.21 9.79 15.11
CA THR A 28 1.25 10.74 14.71
C THR A 28 1.60 10.58 13.24
N LEU A 29 1.74 9.33 12.79
CA LEU A 29 2.02 9.02 11.39
C LEU A 29 0.86 9.45 10.48
N LYS A 30 -0.38 9.22 10.90
CA LYS A 30 -1.57 9.69 10.19
C LYS A 30 -1.56 11.22 10.00
N ARG A 31 -1.21 11.95 11.07
CA ARG A 31 -1.11 13.41 10.99
C ARG A 31 0.00 13.86 10.04
N LEU A 32 1.12 13.16 10.04
CA LEU A 32 2.23 13.45 9.13
C LEU A 32 1.78 13.29 7.67
N TYR A 33 1.09 12.20 7.34
CA TYR A 33 0.59 11.98 5.98
C TYR A 33 -0.41 13.06 5.55
N ARG A 34 -1.31 13.48 6.43
CA ARG A 34 -2.24 14.58 6.14
C ARG A 34 -1.49 15.90 5.90
N TRP A 35 -0.50 16.16 6.71
CA TRP A 35 0.32 17.37 6.59
C TRP A 35 1.07 17.40 5.26
N GLU A 36 1.61 16.27 4.82
CA GLU A 36 2.30 16.15 3.53
C GLU A 36 1.41 16.56 2.34
N LEU A 37 0.12 16.31 2.42
CA LEU A 37 -0.80 16.67 1.34
C LEU A 37 -1.10 18.15 1.26
N SER A 38 -0.95 18.85 2.37
CA SER A 38 -1.30 20.28 2.48
C SER A 38 -0.10 21.20 2.55
N CYS A 39 1.10 20.66 2.63
CA CYS A 39 2.32 21.43 2.85
C CYS A 39 3.43 20.95 1.92
N ASN A 40 4.22 21.87 1.41
CA ASN A 40 5.35 21.54 0.56
C ASN A 40 6.59 22.30 1.06
N ASN A 41 7.49 21.58 1.74
CA ASN A 41 8.74 22.14 2.24
C ASN A 41 9.88 21.13 2.03
N ASP A 42 11.11 21.57 2.29
CA ASP A 42 12.31 20.79 2.02
C ASP A 42 12.35 19.46 2.79
N MET A 43 11.84 19.45 4.02
CA MET A 43 11.80 18.23 4.84
C MET A 43 10.88 17.17 4.19
N ILE A 44 9.71 17.60 3.73
CA ILE A 44 8.75 16.72 3.06
C ILE A 44 9.31 16.21 1.74
N VAL A 45 9.96 17.06 0.97
CA VAL A 45 10.61 16.67 -0.29
C VAL A 45 11.63 15.57 -0.03
N LYS A 46 12.49 15.73 0.97
CA LYS A 46 13.50 14.72 1.33
C LYS A 46 12.86 13.41 1.76
N LEU A 47 11.79 13.47 2.52
CA LEU A 47 11.07 12.28 2.99
C LEU A 47 10.48 11.51 1.81
N ARG A 48 9.87 12.23 0.86
CA ARG A 48 9.33 11.62 -0.36
C ARG A 48 10.42 11.01 -1.22
N GLU A 49 11.57 11.65 -1.33
CA GLU A 49 12.71 11.12 -2.09
C GLU A 49 13.21 9.80 -1.50
N GLN A 50 13.27 9.69 -0.18
CA GLN A 50 13.66 8.44 0.49
C GLN A 50 12.66 7.32 0.23
N ARG A 51 11.37 7.61 0.33
CA ARG A 51 10.31 6.65 0.03
C ARG A 51 10.35 6.23 -1.43
N GLU A 52 10.64 7.18 -2.32
CA GLU A 52 10.73 6.93 -3.76
C GLU A 52 11.83 5.92 -4.08
N LYS A 53 13.00 6.07 -3.46
CA LYS A 53 14.12 5.13 -3.67
C LYS A 53 13.75 3.71 -3.25
N VAL A 54 13.15 3.56 -2.07
CA VAL A 54 12.72 2.26 -1.56
C VAL A 54 11.68 1.64 -2.50
N GLY A 55 10.71 2.45 -2.93
CA GLY A 55 9.66 2.01 -3.85
C GLY A 55 10.19 1.56 -5.19
N ILE A 56 11.11 2.31 -5.77
CA ILE A 56 11.73 1.98 -7.06
C ILE A 56 12.50 0.67 -6.97
N ASP A 57 13.28 0.47 -5.91
CA ASP A 57 14.06 -0.76 -5.73
C ASP A 57 13.14 -1.98 -5.63
N LEU A 58 12.05 -1.86 -4.90
CA LEU A 58 11.07 -2.93 -4.77
C LEU A 58 10.38 -3.21 -6.11
N ILE A 59 9.99 -2.17 -6.84
CA ILE A 59 9.36 -2.31 -8.17
C ILE A 59 10.28 -3.04 -9.13
N LYS A 60 11.57 -2.70 -9.15
CA LYS A 60 12.56 -3.39 -9.98
C LYS A 60 12.64 -4.86 -9.62
N LYS A 61 12.68 -5.17 -8.33
CA LYS A 61 12.79 -6.55 -7.87
C LYS A 61 11.54 -7.36 -8.23
N VAL A 62 10.35 -6.81 -8.02
CA VAL A 62 9.10 -7.48 -8.40
C VAL A 62 9.07 -7.69 -9.93
N SER A 63 9.49 -6.69 -10.71
CA SER A 63 9.56 -6.80 -12.16
C SER A 63 10.50 -7.93 -12.60
N GLU A 64 11.69 -8.03 -11.98
CA GLU A 64 12.64 -9.10 -12.27
C GLU A 64 12.07 -10.49 -11.97
N LEU A 65 11.38 -10.62 -10.85
CA LEU A 65 10.83 -11.90 -10.39
C LEU A 65 9.61 -12.34 -11.19
N THR A 66 8.80 -11.41 -11.67
CA THR A 66 7.53 -11.72 -12.35
C THR A 66 7.61 -11.65 -13.87
N GLY A 67 8.56 -10.91 -14.40
CA GLY A 67 8.64 -10.63 -15.83
C GLY A 67 7.69 -9.54 -16.31
N HIS A 68 6.87 -8.97 -15.42
CA HIS A 68 6.04 -7.83 -15.76
C HIS A 68 6.86 -6.55 -15.91
N PRO A 69 6.51 -5.66 -16.85
CA PRO A 69 7.23 -4.40 -17.02
C PRO A 69 7.19 -3.54 -15.75
N GLN A 70 8.28 -2.86 -15.45
CA GLN A 70 8.36 -1.97 -14.29
C GLN A 70 7.24 -0.94 -14.27
N LYS A 71 6.84 -0.42 -15.43
CA LYS A 71 5.74 0.56 -15.54
C LYS A 71 4.43 0.03 -14.98
N GLU A 72 4.10 -1.21 -15.27
CA GLU A 72 2.86 -1.83 -14.80
C GLU A 72 2.91 -2.08 -13.29
N ILE A 73 4.02 -2.60 -12.80
CA ILE A 73 4.22 -2.82 -11.36
C ILE A 73 4.13 -1.49 -10.61
N ALA A 74 4.73 -0.43 -11.15
CA ALA A 74 4.71 0.90 -10.53
C ALA A 74 3.28 1.43 -10.39
N VAL A 75 2.45 1.29 -11.43
CA VAL A 75 1.05 1.75 -11.39
C VAL A 75 0.24 0.94 -10.37
N MET A 76 0.36 -0.39 -10.40
CA MET A 76 -0.38 -1.25 -9.47
C MET A 76 0.00 -0.96 -8.02
N ALA A 77 1.29 -0.85 -7.74
CA ALA A 77 1.79 -0.53 -6.39
C ALA A 77 1.31 0.85 -5.95
N SER A 78 1.32 1.83 -6.85
CA SER A 78 0.87 3.20 -6.55
C SER A 78 -0.62 3.25 -6.23
N LEU A 79 -1.45 2.56 -7.00
CA LEU A 79 -2.89 2.51 -6.77
C LEU A 79 -3.21 1.85 -5.42
N LEU A 80 -2.54 0.74 -5.09
CA LEU A 80 -2.74 0.07 -3.81
C LEU A 80 -2.27 0.92 -2.64
N THR A 81 -1.07 1.48 -2.73
CA THR A 81 -0.51 2.32 -1.67
C THR A 81 -1.35 3.56 -1.43
N ALA A 82 -1.73 4.26 -2.49
CA ALA A 82 -2.53 5.47 -2.39
C ALA A 82 -3.93 5.19 -1.84
N SER A 83 -4.58 4.12 -2.29
CA SER A 83 -5.92 3.76 -1.80
C SER A 83 -5.91 3.38 -0.34
N ILE A 84 -4.93 2.61 0.10
CA ILE A 84 -4.77 2.23 1.50
C ILE A 84 -4.57 3.46 2.37
N THR A 85 -3.65 4.34 1.99
CA THR A 85 -3.36 5.57 2.72
C THR A 85 -4.62 6.45 2.83
N TYR A 86 -5.33 6.61 1.71
CA TYR A 86 -6.57 7.38 1.69
C TYR A 86 -7.62 6.81 2.63
N LEU A 87 -7.87 5.50 2.57
CA LEU A 87 -8.89 4.85 3.41
C LEU A 87 -8.54 4.92 4.89
N VAL A 88 -7.27 4.74 5.25
CA VAL A 88 -6.84 4.85 6.65
C VAL A 88 -7.03 6.27 7.16
N MET A 89 -6.69 7.29 6.38
CA MET A 89 -6.94 8.68 6.78
C MET A 89 -8.43 8.98 6.86
N LEU A 90 -9.22 8.38 5.98
CA LEU A 90 -10.65 8.61 5.89
C LEU A 90 -11.42 8.05 7.09
N GLU A 91 -10.91 6.99 7.74
CA GLU A 91 -11.64 6.34 8.85
C GLU A 91 -12.00 7.29 9.98
N ASP A 92 -11.22 8.35 10.18
CA ASP A 92 -11.47 9.34 11.24
C ASP A 92 -12.64 10.28 10.92
N PHE A 93 -13.05 10.35 9.66
CA PHE A 93 -14.05 11.31 9.18
C PHE A 93 -15.27 10.66 8.55
N CYS A 94 -15.14 9.43 8.10
CA CYS A 94 -16.16 8.76 7.31
C CYS A 94 -16.37 7.36 7.85
N PRO A 95 -17.48 7.11 8.56
CA PRO A 95 -17.71 5.79 9.16
C PRO A 95 -18.00 4.69 8.14
N VAL A 96 -18.51 5.04 6.97
CA VAL A 96 -18.82 4.06 5.92
C VAL A 96 -18.39 4.61 4.57
N TYR A 97 -17.64 3.82 3.81
CA TYR A 97 -17.19 4.17 2.46
C TYR A 97 -17.50 3.02 1.51
N ASN A 98 -18.33 3.28 0.50
CA ASN A 98 -18.84 2.25 -0.42
C ASN A 98 -19.44 1.03 0.30
N GLY A 99 -20.14 1.28 1.40
CA GLY A 99 -20.73 0.22 2.19
C GLY A 99 -19.77 -0.50 3.14
N ILE A 100 -18.50 -0.12 3.14
CA ILE A 100 -17.49 -0.72 4.02
C ILE A 100 -17.43 0.09 5.32
N PRO A 101 -17.67 -0.53 6.49
CA PRO A 101 -17.61 0.20 7.77
C PRO A 101 -16.14 0.44 8.18
N LEU A 102 -15.67 1.65 7.97
CA LEU A 102 -14.27 2.01 8.29
C LEU A 102 -14.02 2.19 9.79
N ASN A 103 -15.07 2.37 10.58
CA ASN A 103 -14.98 2.51 12.03
C ASN A 103 -15.12 1.18 12.78
N GLU A 104 -15.14 0.07 12.07
CA GLU A 104 -15.26 -1.28 12.64
C GLU A 104 -14.17 -2.21 12.11
N ASN A 105 -13.76 -3.16 12.93
CA ASN A 105 -12.77 -4.15 12.52
C ASN A 105 -13.24 -5.00 11.33
N SER A 106 -14.54 -5.28 11.24
CA SER A 106 -15.12 -6.04 10.13
C SER A 106 -14.86 -5.38 8.77
N GLY A 107 -14.88 -4.05 8.71
CA GLY A 107 -14.57 -3.32 7.48
C GLY A 107 -13.12 -3.50 7.07
N TRP A 108 -12.21 -3.46 8.01
CA TRP A 108 -10.78 -3.63 7.72
C TRP A 108 -10.42 -5.08 7.39
N GLU A 109 -11.12 -6.05 7.98
CA GLU A 109 -11.01 -7.46 7.56
C GLU A 109 -11.45 -7.61 6.11
N GLN A 110 -12.56 -6.98 5.72
CA GLN A 110 -13.06 -6.98 4.35
C GLN A 110 -12.04 -6.35 3.39
N ILE A 111 -11.41 -5.25 3.77
CA ILE A 111 -10.37 -4.59 2.97
C ILE A 111 -9.17 -5.51 2.81
N ASN A 112 -8.70 -6.15 3.89
CA ASN A 112 -7.57 -7.07 3.85
C ASN A 112 -7.86 -8.29 2.95
N GLU A 113 -9.06 -8.85 3.02
CA GLU A 113 -9.49 -9.93 2.14
C GLU A 113 -9.49 -9.48 0.67
N GLY A 114 -9.97 -8.27 0.41
CA GLY A 114 -9.97 -7.68 -0.93
C GLY A 114 -8.56 -7.49 -1.48
N ILE A 115 -7.64 -7.05 -0.65
CA ILE A 115 -6.22 -6.91 -1.02
C ILE A 115 -5.64 -8.27 -1.43
N GLU A 116 -5.93 -9.31 -0.65
CA GLU A 116 -5.49 -10.66 -0.95
C GLU A 116 -6.01 -11.16 -2.30
N VAL A 117 -7.30 -10.96 -2.56
CA VAL A 117 -7.91 -11.33 -3.85
C VAL A 117 -7.24 -10.56 -4.99
N PHE A 118 -7.01 -9.27 -4.80
CA PHE A 118 -6.40 -8.41 -5.82
C PHE A 118 -4.98 -8.86 -6.15
N ILE A 119 -4.17 -9.13 -5.12
CA ILE A 119 -2.79 -9.57 -5.28
C ILE A 119 -2.74 -10.94 -5.95
N ASN A 120 -3.59 -11.88 -5.55
CA ASN A 120 -3.65 -13.20 -6.16
C ASN A 120 -3.99 -13.11 -7.65
N LYS A 121 -4.88 -12.20 -8.03
CA LYS A 121 -5.21 -11.99 -9.45
C LYS A 121 -4.03 -11.41 -10.24
N ILE A 122 -3.28 -10.48 -9.65
CA ILE A 122 -2.10 -9.91 -10.28
C ILE A 122 -1.06 -10.99 -10.58
N PHE A 123 -0.84 -11.91 -9.65
CA PHE A 123 0.18 -12.97 -9.79
C PHE A 123 -0.34 -14.27 -10.39
N GLN A 124 -1.63 -14.40 -10.61
CA GLN A 124 -2.26 -15.64 -11.07
C GLN A 124 -1.88 -16.04 -12.51
N ASN A 125 -1.62 -15.06 -13.37
CA ASN A 125 -1.37 -15.28 -14.80
C ASN A 125 0.11 -15.48 -15.14
N GLU A 126 0.92 -15.81 -14.15
CA GLU A 126 2.35 -16.05 -14.33
C GLU A 126 2.61 -17.52 -14.63
N HIS A 127 3.12 -17.75 -15.80
CA HIS A 127 3.48 -19.08 -16.25
C HIS A 127 4.98 -19.24 -16.44
#